data_915986cac04981bffe8074250be53fc0
#
_entry.id   915986cac04981bffe8074250be53fc0
#
_cell.length_a   1.000
_cell.length_b   1.000
_cell.length_c   1.000
_cell.angle_alpha   90.00
_cell.angle_beta   90.00
_cell.angle_gamma   90.00
#
_symmetry.space_group_name_H-M   'P 1'
#
loop_
_entity.id
_entity.type
_entity.pdbx_description
1 polymer ?
#
loop_
_entity_poly.entity_id
_entity_poly.type
_entity_poly.pdbx_seq_one_letter_code
_entity_poly.pdbx_strand_id
1 'polypeptide(L)'
;MKKIFCIITCAILIFTIFAGCSAERLSFTGSDYSIPELDLSTLPNEYKNTEYEYLYELSVVDNSKDYLAHPDSVLLKNGDILTMFPEGHGKGAIKTKISTDGGLTWGDGIKNSPSSWENSRETPTVYRLCFTDGVTDDNLIVISANPKWGDEPTDGGFNCSVSNDEGKTWTEFETFYDINSDTPVIPIVAMSSLTQLKENGKFVDKWMGLFHDAEFYNYKTILTFDKDGNPNWSAPEKYFSQYREIEQKSNMCEVEVIRSEQGLGNRLCLISRSNSKQMNSLISFSDDEGKTWSYPVEAPAALNGERHKAEYTNDGRLFITFRSIERGKKAEENATRNDKNGWVSEGWIAWVGTFEDLEQGNEGQYRIKLAHIYKDRQRKPNYCANADTGYCGNVVLSDGTIVTSTYGKFDPKDRIDLIGTLKTSICSKRISLKDTDVLVENMKNNP
;
A
#
# COMPACT_ATOMS: atom_id res chain seq x y z
N MET A 1 36.80 -78.01 21.89
CA MET A 1 35.68 -77.26 22.42
C MET A 1 35.92 -75.76 22.10
N LYS A 2 35.38 -75.32 21.00
CA LYS A 2 35.49 -73.89 20.57
C LYS A 2 34.14 -73.27 20.85
N LYS A 3 34.11 -72.23 21.71
CA LYS A 3 32.91 -71.38 21.94
C LYS A 3 32.87 -70.28 20.89
N ILE A 4 31.79 -70.30 20.12
CA ILE A 4 31.48 -69.28 19.17
C ILE A 4 30.71 -68.17 19.91
N PHE A 5 31.24 -66.96 19.96
CA PHE A 5 30.54 -65.79 20.45
C PHE A 5 29.79 -65.14 19.27
N CYS A 6 28.48 -65.11 19.37
CA CYS A 6 27.62 -64.47 18.45
C CYS A 6 27.41 -62.99 18.92
N ILE A 7 27.96 -62.05 18.22
CA ILE A 7 27.72 -60.59 18.49
C ILE A 7 26.48 -60.17 17.69
N ILE A 8 25.40 -59.95 18.42
CA ILE A 8 24.19 -59.38 17.87
C ILE A 8 24.37 -57.85 17.87
N THR A 9 24.59 -57.28 16.71
CA THR A 9 24.60 -55.82 16.51
C THR A 9 23.17 -55.35 16.38
N CYS A 10 22.60 -54.74 17.43
CA CYS A 10 21.33 -54.02 17.34
C CYS A 10 21.58 -52.70 16.61
N ALA A 11 21.18 -52.62 15.35
CA ALA A 11 21.05 -51.38 14.64
C ALA A 11 19.76 -50.67 15.11
N ILE A 12 19.93 -49.67 15.96
CA ILE A 12 18.83 -48.75 16.33
C ILE A 12 18.61 -47.80 15.13
N LEU A 13 17.59 -48.09 14.34
CA LEU A 13 17.07 -47.13 13.35
C LEU A 13 16.36 -46.02 14.14
N ILE A 14 17.00 -44.87 14.27
CA ILE A 14 16.35 -43.66 14.72
C ILE A 14 15.53 -43.16 13.53
N PHE A 15 14.25 -43.49 13.49
CA PHE A 15 13.28 -42.76 12.67
C PHE A 15 13.07 -41.40 13.32
N THR A 16 13.76 -40.38 12.83
CA THR A 16 13.35 -39.01 13.05
C THR A 16 12.04 -38.80 12.28
N ILE A 17 10.94 -38.95 13.01
CA ILE A 17 9.64 -38.47 12.54
C ILE A 17 9.79 -36.95 12.45
N PHE A 18 10.07 -36.42 11.27
CA PHE A 18 9.70 -35.07 10.95
C PHE A 18 8.16 -35.02 11.01
N ALA A 19 7.63 -34.67 12.15
CA ALA A 19 6.31 -34.14 12.25
C ALA A 19 6.38 -32.79 11.50
N GLY A 20 6.18 -32.86 10.20
CA GLY A 20 5.79 -31.66 9.44
C GLY A 20 4.47 -31.23 10.07
N CYS A 21 4.51 -30.22 10.93
CA CYS A 21 3.35 -29.38 11.13
C CYS A 21 3.01 -28.87 9.73
N SER A 22 2.05 -29.52 9.09
CA SER A 22 1.28 -28.86 8.05
C SER A 22 0.57 -27.72 8.79
N ALA A 23 1.16 -26.53 8.78
CA ALA A 23 0.42 -25.34 9.12
C ALA A 23 -0.85 -25.44 8.28
N GLU A 24 -2.01 -25.57 8.94
CA GLU A 24 -3.28 -25.51 8.26
C GLU A 24 -3.22 -24.26 7.40
N ARG A 25 -3.36 -24.43 6.09
CA ARG A 25 -3.36 -23.30 5.16
C ARG A 25 -4.56 -22.46 5.56
N LEU A 26 -4.31 -21.29 6.13
CA LEU A 26 -5.35 -20.33 6.37
C LEU A 26 -6.01 -20.04 5.01
N SER A 27 -7.28 -20.33 4.90
CA SER A 27 -8.06 -20.10 3.68
C SER A 27 -9.23 -19.23 4.06
N PHE A 28 -9.17 -17.96 3.68
CA PHE A 28 -10.24 -17.00 3.86
C PHE A 28 -10.99 -16.88 2.54
N THR A 29 -12.06 -17.61 2.39
CA THR A 29 -12.88 -17.63 1.16
C THR A 29 -14.17 -16.81 1.33
N GLY A 30 -14.37 -16.19 2.50
CA GLY A 30 -15.54 -15.39 2.80
C GLY A 30 -15.53 -14.01 2.17
N SER A 31 -16.70 -13.52 1.78
CA SER A 31 -16.91 -12.14 1.32
C SER A 31 -17.41 -11.22 2.42
N ASP A 32 -17.77 -11.78 3.57
CA ASP A 32 -18.37 -11.06 4.70
C ASP A 32 -17.38 -10.93 5.85
N TYR A 33 -17.54 -9.87 6.65
CA TYR A 33 -16.80 -9.63 7.89
C TYR A 33 -17.78 -9.19 8.98
N SER A 34 -17.39 -9.40 10.24
CA SER A 34 -18.22 -9.13 11.40
C SER A 34 -17.77 -7.94 12.25
N ILE A 35 -16.55 -7.45 12.01
CA ILE A 35 -16.01 -6.30 12.77
C ILE A 35 -16.79 -5.02 12.47
N PRO A 36 -16.86 -4.07 13.44
CA PRO A 36 -17.53 -2.78 13.24
C PRO A 36 -16.92 -2.00 12.07
N GLU A 37 -17.75 -1.24 11.36
CA GLU A 37 -17.32 -0.26 10.37
C GLU A 37 -17.82 1.14 10.76
N LEU A 38 -16.90 2.01 11.19
CA LEU A 38 -17.17 3.40 11.50
C LEU A 38 -17.25 4.22 10.22
N ASP A 39 -18.39 4.86 9.94
CA ASP A 39 -18.56 5.70 8.76
C ASP A 39 -18.24 7.17 9.06
N LEU A 40 -17.08 7.65 8.62
CA LEU A 40 -16.63 9.04 8.72
C LEU A 40 -16.87 9.86 7.43
N SER A 41 -17.64 9.32 6.49
CA SER A 41 -17.93 10.02 5.22
C SER A 41 -19.06 11.05 5.33
N THR A 42 -19.85 10.97 6.38
CA THR A 42 -20.98 11.87 6.60
C THR A 42 -21.08 12.24 8.08
N LEU A 43 -21.00 13.53 8.40
CA LEU A 43 -21.07 14.03 9.78
C LEU A 43 -22.49 13.87 10.37
N PRO A 44 -22.70 13.02 11.40
CA PRO A 44 -23.96 12.91 12.12
C PRO A 44 -24.25 14.15 12.94
N ASN A 45 -25.52 14.43 13.20
CA ASN A 45 -25.93 15.63 13.96
C ASN A 45 -25.38 15.64 15.40
N GLU A 46 -25.27 14.47 16.03
CA GLU A 46 -24.77 14.31 17.38
C GLU A 46 -23.28 14.65 17.54
N TYR A 47 -22.51 14.61 16.46
CA TYR A 47 -21.08 14.95 16.51
C TYR A 47 -20.78 16.38 16.04
N LYS A 48 -21.78 17.15 15.58
CA LYS A 48 -21.60 18.55 15.23
C LYS A 48 -21.25 19.37 16.47
N ASN A 49 -20.27 20.23 16.36
CA ASN A 49 -19.71 21.08 17.42
C ASN A 49 -19.17 20.27 18.63
N THR A 50 -18.74 19.03 18.42
CA THR A 50 -18.02 18.23 19.41
C THR A 50 -16.53 18.12 19.03
N GLU A 51 -15.71 17.61 19.96
CA GLU A 51 -14.30 17.31 19.72
C GLU A 51 -14.08 16.27 18.61
N TYR A 52 -15.11 15.51 18.20
CA TYR A 52 -15.00 14.48 17.16
C TYR A 52 -15.35 14.98 15.75
N GLU A 53 -15.84 16.21 15.60
CA GLU A 53 -16.28 16.75 14.30
C GLU A 53 -15.16 16.73 13.25
N TYR A 54 -13.91 17.01 13.65
CA TYR A 54 -12.76 17.00 12.76
C TYR A 54 -12.51 15.67 12.06
N LEU A 55 -12.93 14.54 12.66
CA LEU A 55 -12.79 13.20 12.04
C LEU A 55 -13.61 13.08 10.76
N TYR A 56 -14.64 13.89 10.60
CA TYR A 56 -15.52 13.91 9.42
C TYR A 56 -15.05 14.91 8.35
N GLU A 57 -14.10 15.77 8.67
CA GLU A 57 -13.56 16.75 7.73
C GLU A 57 -12.70 16.09 6.66
N LEU A 58 -12.78 16.64 5.45
CA LEU A 58 -11.97 16.26 4.31
C LEU A 58 -11.24 17.49 3.80
N SER A 59 -9.91 17.50 3.88
CA SER A 59 -9.08 18.60 3.38
C SER A 59 -8.72 18.36 1.92
N VAL A 60 -8.84 19.40 1.10
CA VAL A 60 -8.39 19.36 -0.30
C VAL A 60 -6.89 19.64 -0.35
N VAL A 61 -6.12 18.68 -0.81
CA VAL A 61 -4.67 18.82 -1.04
C VAL A 61 -4.42 19.53 -2.36
N ASP A 62 -5.07 19.07 -3.43
CA ASP A 62 -5.04 19.70 -4.74
C ASP A 62 -6.29 19.34 -5.56
N ASN A 63 -6.87 20.37 -6.21
CA ASN A 63 -7.99 20.23 -7.15
C ASN A 63 -7.77 21.09 -8.41
N SER A 64 -6.54 21.42 -8.71
CA SER A 64 -6.17 22.37 -9.81
C SER A 64 -6.43 21.82 -11.21
N LYS A 65 -6.59 20.51 -11.37
CA LYS A 65 -6.84 19.84 -12.65
C LYS A 65 -8.11 19.01 -12.61
N ASP A 66 -8.57 18.59 -13.78
CA ASP A 66 -9.78 17.76 -13.91
C ASP A 66 -9.55 16.34 -13.37
N TYR A 67 -8.32 15.87 -13.40
CA TYR A 67 -7.95 14.55 -12.92
C TYR A 67 -6.57 14.59 -12.27
N LEU A 68 -6.53 14.37 -10.94
CA LEU A 68 -5.33 14.16 -10.15
C LEU A 68 -5.48 12.81 -9.43
N ALA A 69 -4.42 12.00 -9.38
CA ALA A 69 -4.51 10.67 -8.81
C ALA A 69 -3.23 10.23 -8.10
N HIS A 70 -3.28 9.08 -7.48
CA HIS A 70 -2.18 8.30 -6.95
C HIS A 70 -1.19 9.09 -6.06
N PRO A 71 -1.66 9.79 -4.99
CA PRO A 71 -0.73 10.43 -4.07
C PRO A 71 0.05 9.40 -3.24
N ASP A 72 1.27 9.78 -2.90
CA ASP A 72 2.03 9.19 -1.83
C ASP A 72 2.62 10.28 -0.94
N SER A 73 2.87 10.00 0.34
CA SER A 73 3.26 11.01 1.32
C SER A 73 4.42 10.54 2.19
N VAL A 74 5.25 11.47 2.61
CA VAL A 74 6.34 11.24 3.56
C VAL A 74 6.38 12.32 4.61
N LEU A 75 6.62 11.95 5.87
CA LEU A 75 6.85 12.88 6.97
C LEU A 75 8.31 13.32 6.95
N LEU A 76 8.54 14.63 6.89
CA LEU A 76 9.87 15.22 6.94
C LEU A 76 10.36 15.35 8.40
N LYS A 77 11.68 15.44 8.62
CA LYS A 77 12.26 15.53 9.97
C LYS A 77 11.80 16.76 10.77
N ASN A 78 11.38 17.83 10.08
CA ASN A 78 10.85 19.04 10.72
C ASN A 78 9.36 18.94 11.09
N GLY A 79 8.70 17.81 10.79
CA GLY A 79 7.28 17.58 11.02
C GLY A 79 6.35 17.99 9.88
N ASP A 80 6.86 18.57 8.79
CA ASP A 80 6.09 18.86 7.60
C ASP A 80 5.73 17.57 6.85
N ILE A 81 4.63 17.59 6.11
CA ILE A 81 4.21 16.45 5.27
C ILE A 81 4.42 16.84 3.82
N LEU A 82 5.25 16.09 3.12
CA LEU A 82 5.40 16.19 1.67
C LEU A 82 4.54 15.14 0.99
N THR A 83 3.62 15.58 0.12
CA THR A 83 2.78 14.71 -0.72
C THR A 83 3.14 14.90 -2.17
N MET A 84 3.29 13.78 -2.90
CA MET A 84 3.62 13.74 -4.32
C MET A 84 2.53 13.00 -5.09
N PHE A 85 2.21 13.43 -6.29
CA PHE A 85 1.21 12.81 -7.15
C PHE A 85 1.45 13.17 -8.62
N PRO A 86 0.99 12.36 -9.59
CA PRO A 86 1.08 12.67 -11.00
C PRO A 86 -0.04 13.66 -11.42
N GLU A 87 0.24 14.50 -12.38
CA GLU A 87 -0.77 15.32 -13.04
C GLU A 87 -1.57 14.50 -14.05
N GLY A 88 -2.45 13.60 -13.55
CA GLY A 88 -3.27 12.69 -14.34
C GLY A 88 -3.44 11.33 -13.68
N HIS A 89 -4.00 10.37 -14.40
CA HIS A 89 -4.16 9.00 -13.94
C HIS A 89 -2.87 8.21 -14.18
N GLY A 90 -2.04 8.10 -13.14
CA GLY A 90 -0.77 7.38 -13.18
C GLY A 90 0.34 8.13 -13.88
N LYS A 91 0.08 8.77 -15.00
CA LYS A 91 1.05 9.47 -15.82
C LYS A 91 0.85 10.99 -15.84
N GLY A 92 1.91 11.71 -16.05
CA GLY A 92 1.99 13.16 -16.08
C GLY A 92 3.07 13.67 -15.11
N ALA A 93 3.36 14.97 -15.22
CA ALA A 93 4.35 15.62 -14.38
C ALA A 93 4.12 15.32 -12.89
N ILE A 94 5.16 15.07 -12.14
CA ILE A 94 5.06 14.93 -10.70
C ILE A 94 4.81 16.29 -10.08
N LYS A 95 3.71 16.40 -9.37
CA LYS A 95 3.33 17.57 -8.56
C LYS A 95 3.54 17.26 -7.08
N THR A 96 3.76 18.32 -6.31
CA THR A 96 3.99 18.19 -4.87
C THR A 96 3.17 19.24 -4.11
N LYS A 97 2.78 18.90 -2.89
CA LYS A 97 2.18 19.79 -1.90
C LYS A 97 2.82 19.56 -0.55
N ILE A 98 2.90 20.62 0.26
CA ILE A 98 3.47 20.53 1.62
C ILE A 98 2.43 21.05 2.61
N SER A 99 2.25 20.29 3.69
CA SER A 99 1.53 20.74 4.87
C SER A 99 2.54 20.99 6.01
N THR A 100 2.47 22.18 6.60
CA THR A 100 3.31 22.60 7.75
C THR A 100 2.54 22.63 9.06
N ASP A 101 1.29 22.20 9.03
CA ASP A 101 0.33 22.27 10.15
C ASP A 101 -0.34 20.91 10.43
N GLY A 102 0.36 19.81 10.10
CA GLY A 102 -0.11 18.46 10.36
C GLY A 102 -1.32 18.03 9.51
N GLY A 103 -1.39 18.48 8.27
CA GLY A 103 -2.43 18.07 7.32
C GLY A 103 -3.74 18.87 7.40
N LEU A 104 -3.76 19.97 8.15
CA LEU A 104 -4.93 20.88 8.20
C LEU A 104 -5.06 21.67 6.91
N THR A 105 -3.95 22.25 6.45
CA THR A 105 -3.90 22.99 5.18
C THR A 105 -2.70 22.54 4.34
N TRP A 106 -2.78 22.81 3.04
CA TRP A 106 -1.78 22.40 2.06
C TRP A 106 -1.34 23.59 1.23
N GLY A 107 -0.04 23.87 1.27
CA GLY A 107 0.59 24.94 0.52
C GLY A 107 1.25 24.48 -0.77
N ASP A 108 2.02 25.38 -1.38
CA ASP A 108 2.84 25.04 -2.53
C ASP A 108 3.86 23.98 -2.19
N GLY A 109 4.18 23.13 -3.16
CA GLY A 109 5.16 22.07 -3.03
C GLY A 109 6.60 22.56 -3.23
N ILE A 110 7.45 21.66 -3.71
CA ILE A 110 8.86 21.91 -3.98
C ILE A 110 9.00 22.97 -5.08
N LYS A 111 9.78 24.02 -4.82
CA LYS A 111 9.92 25.16 -5.75
C LYS A 111 10.73 24.82 -7.01
N ASN A 112 11.73 23.96 -6.88
CA ASN A 112 12.67 23.62 -7.96
C ASN A 112 12.65 22.10 -8.18
N SER A 113 11.53 21.58 -8.66
CA SER A 113 11.43 20.18 -9.07
C SER A 113 12.36 19.90 -10.24
N PRO A 114 13.00 18.73 -10.32
CA PRO A 114 13.80 18.32 -11.47
C PRO A 114 12.99 18.40 -12.78
N SER A 115 13.66 18.81 -13.85
CA SER A 115 13.01 18.96 -15.17
C SER A 115 12.54 17.60 -15.71
N SER A 116 13.20 16.51 -15.36
CA SER A 116 12.84 15.14 -15.75
C SER A 116 11.51 14.68 -15.16
N TRP A 117 11.05 15.28 -14.05
CA TRP A 117 9.76 14.93 -13.45
C TRP A 117 8.56 15.28 -14.33
N GLU A 118 8.72 16.22 -15.28
CA GLU A 118 7.70 16.52 -16.30
C GLU A 118 7.39 15.35 -17.23
N ASN A 119 8.31 14.38 -17.33
CA ASN A 119 8.21 13.20 -18.19
C ASN A 119 7.83 11.92 -17.44
N SER A 120 7.36 12.02 -16.19
CA SER A 120 6.89 10.85 -15.44
C SER A 120 5.75 10.15 -16.18
N ARG A 121 5.77 8.81 -16.23
CA ARG A 121 4.80 8.02 -17.00
C ARG A 121 3.91 7.13 -16.14
N GLU A 122 4.24 6.99 -14.88
CA GLU A 122 3.44 6.22 -13.91
C GLU A 122 3.67 6.76 -12.50
N THR A 123 2.72 6.43 -11.64
CA THR A 123 2.59 6.79 -10.22
C THR A 123 3.94 6.95 -9.52
N PRO A 124 4.29 8.16 -9.04
CA PRO A 124 5.44 8.33 -8.17
C PRO A 124 5.14 7.71 -6.80
N THR A 125 6.08 6.92 -6.28
CA THR A 125 6.08 6.46 -4.88
C THR A 125 7.30 7.03 -4.18
N VAL A 126 7.13 7.54 -2.97
CA VAL A 126 8.19 8.19 -2.19
C VAL A 126 8.52 7.36 -0.96
N TYR A 127 9.81 7.16 -0.68
CA TYR A 127 10.29 6.42 0.47
C TYR A 127 11.38 7.19 1.21
N ARG A 128 11.40 7.02 2.53
CA ARG A 128 12.53 7.42 3.37
C ARG A 128 13.49 6.23 3.51
N LEU A 129 14.76 6.47 3.25
CA LEU A 129 15.84 5.51 3.39
C LEU A 129 16.68 5.87 4.62
N CYS A 130 16.59 5.05 5.66
CA CYS A 130 17.37 5.25 6.88
C CYS A 130 18.70 4.50 6.78
N PHE A 131 19.82 5.19 6.91
CA PHE A 131 21.16 4.58 6.88
C PHE A 131 21.58 4.13 8.28
N THR A 132 22.36 3.06 8.34
CA THR A 132 22.79 2.41 9.59
C THR A 132 24.25 2.65 9.92
N ASP A 133 24.99 3.33 9.07
CA ASP A 133 26.42 3.63 9.22
C ASP A 133 26.72 4.71 10.30
N GLY A 134 25.68 5.44 10.75
CA GLY A 134 25.78 6.50 11.75
C GLY A 134 26.44 7.80 11.24
N VAL A 135 26.66 7.91 9.94
CA VAL A 135 27.33 9.05 9.28
C VAL A 135 26.46 9.64 8.18
N THR A 136 25.82 8.78 7.37
CA THR A 136 24.97 9.21 6.26
C THR A 136 23.61 9.63 6.80
N ASP A 137 23.16 10.83 6.43
CA ASP A 137 21.80 11.28 6.71
C ASP A 137 20.79 10.44 5.91
N ASP A 138 19.56 10.34 6.43
CA ASP A 138 18.48 9.69 5.70
C ASP A 138 18.25 10.38 4.35
N ASN A 139 18.05 9.58 3.32
CA ASN A 139 17.65 10.05 2.00
C ASN A 139 16.15 9.86 1.79
N LEU A 140 15.57 10.68 0.91
CA LEU A 140 14.29 10.40 0.28
C LEU A 140 14.55 9.92 -1.15
N ILE A 141 13.79 8.93 -1.59
CA ILE A 141 13.82 8.47 -2.98
C ILE A 141 12.38 8.47 -3.53
N VAL A 142 12.21 8.99 -4.74
CA VAL A 142 11.00 8.82 -5.51
C VAL A 142 11.25 7.88 -6.66
N ILE A 143 10.33 6.95 -6.90
CA ILE A 143 10.40 5.96 -7.97
C ILE A 143 9.15 6.10 -8.83
N SER A 144 9.33 6.19 -10.15
CA SER A 144 8.27 6.21 -11.15
C SER A 144 8.55 5.13 -12.20
N ALA A 145 7.51 4.51 -12.73
CA ALA A 145 7.65 3.47 -13.74
C ALA A 145 7.48 4.01 -15.17
N ASN A 146 8.00 3.27 -16.14
CA ASN A 146 7.80 3.51 -17.58
C ASN A 146 7.00 2.35 -18.21
N PRO A 147 5.69 2.22 -17.93
CA PRO A 147 4.85 1.15 -18.45
C PRO A 147 4.56 1.35 -19.93
N LYS A 148 4.08 0.29 -20.56
CA LYS A 148 3.49 0.33 -21.89
C LYS A 148 1.99 0.53 -21.82
N TRP A 149 1.50 1.67 -22.24
CA TRP A 149 0.08 1.97 -22.31
C TRP A 149 -0.43 1.80 -23.74
N GLY A 150 -1.16 0.70 -23.99
CA GLY A 150 -1.68 0.40 -25.31
C GLY A 150 -0.57 0.31 -26.37
N ASP A 151 -0.70 1.09 -27.45
CA ASP A 151 0.29 1.15 -28.53
C ASP A 151 1.33 2.27 -28.33
N GLU A 152 1.31 2.99 -27.21
CA GLU A 152 2.31 4.03 -26.93
C GLU A 152 3.72 3.40 -26.79
N PRO A 153 4.75 3.98 -27.40
CA PRO A 153 6.12 3.51 -27.21
C PRO A 153 6.54 3.71 -25.74
N THR A 154 7.34 2.77 -25.26
CA THR A 154 7.91 2.85 -23.91
C THR A 154 9.38 2.45 -23.97
N ASP A 155 10.20 3.09 -23.15
CA ASP A 155 11.57 2.66 -22.92
C ASP A 155 11.65 1.59 -21.81
N GLY A 156 10.53 1.28 -21.15
CA GLY A 156 10.48 0.34 -20.04
C GLY A 156 11.25 0.84 -18.80
N GLY A 157 11.42 -0.04 -17.83
CA GLY A 157 12.17 0.25 -16.62
C GLY A 157 11.49 1.21 -15.66
N PHE A 158 12.30 1.76 -14.77
CA PHE A 158 11.90 2.71 -13.75
C PHE A 158 12.83 3.93 -13.79
N ASN A 159 12.32 5.04 -13.32
CA ASN A 159 13.09 6.23 -13.01
C ASN A 159 13.17 6.40 -11.49
N CYS A 160 14.32 6.79 -10.97
CA CYS A 160 14.45 7.22 -9.58
C CYS A 160 15.11 8.59 -9.48
N SER A 161 14.75 9.32 -8.43
CA SER A 161 15.30 10.63 -8.08
C SER A 161 15.50 10.66 -6.57
N VAL A 162 16.64 11.17 -6.10
CA VAL A 162 17.05 11.12 -4.71
C VAL A 162 17.17 12.54 -4.16
N SER A 163 16.77 12.72 -2.89
CA SER A 163 17.02 13.91 -2.08
C SER A 163 17.78 13.53 -0.82
N ASN A 164 18.85 14.24 -0.51
CA ASN A 164 19.63 14.10 0.72
C ASN A 164 19.50 15.30 1.66
N ASP A 165 18.53 16.17 1.42
CA ASP A 165 18.31 17.42 2.17
C ASP A 165 16.83 17.60 2.59
N GLU A 166 16.15 16.49 2.91
CA GLU A 166 14.75 16.47 3.34
C GLU A 166 13.79 17.04 2.28
N GLY A 167 14.00 16.67 1.03
CA GLY A 167 13.09 17.00 -0.07
C GLY A 167 13.20 18.42 -0.61
N LYS A 168 14.21 19.20 -0.20
CA LYS A 168 14.40 20.57 -0.71
C LYS A 168 14.94 20.59 -2.14
N THR A 169 15.88 19.69 -2.42
CA THR A 169 16.43 19.47 -3.75
C THR A 169 16.43 17.99 -4.10
N TRP A 170 16.35 17.69 -5.38
CA TRP A 170 16.26 16.33 -5.91
C TRP A 170 17.15 16.19 -7.14
N THR A 171 17.70 14.99 -7.33
CA THR A 171 18.42 14.67 -8.56
C THR A 171 17.45 14.60 -9.75
N GLU A 172 17.95 14.81 -10.98
CA GLU A 172 17.22 14.42 -12.18
C GLU A 172 16.97 12.90 -12.17
N PHE A 173 15.98 12.43 -12.91
CA PHE A 173 15.70 11.00 -13.01
C PHE A 173 16.91 10.22 -13.54
N GLU A 174 17.26 9.18 -12.81
CA GLU A 174 18.11 8.09 -13.28
C GLU A 174 17.22 6.89 -13.65
N THR A 175 17.40 6.39 -14.88
CA THR A 175 16.58 5.27 -15.40
C THR A 175 17.33 3.95 -15.23
N PHE A 176 16.63 2.91 -14.76
CA PHE A 176 17.16 1.56 -14.61
C PHE A 176 16.18 0.53 -15.18
N TYR A 177 16.70 -0.61 -15.65
CA TYR A 177 15.97 -1.70 -16.33
C TYR A 177 15.22 -1.28 -17.59
N ASP A 178 15.67 -0.24 -18.27
CA ASP A 178 15.12 0.13 -19.57
C ASP A 178 15.40 -0.94 -20.65
N ILE A 179 14.80 -0.79 -21.82
CA ILE A 179 14.91 -1.77 -22.92
C ILE A 179 16.34 -1.96 -23.44
N ASN A 180 17.28 -1.08 -23.11
CA ASN A 180 18.68 -1.15 -23.50
C ASN A 180 19.58 -1.70 -22.38
N SER A 181 19.02 -1.96 -21.20
CA SER A 181 19.77 -2.52 -20.08
C SER A 181 19.98 -4.03 -20.25
N ASP A 182 20.93 -4.59 -19.49
CA ASP A 182 21.18 -6.04 -19.47
C ASP A 182 19.99 -6.86 -18.93
N THR A 183 19.10 -6.22 -18.18
CA THR A 183 17.94 -6.84 -17.53
C THR A 183 16.68 -6.00 -17.73
N PRO A 184 16.19 -5.88 -18.98
CA PRO A 184 15.05 -5.02 -19.28
C PRO A 184 13.75 -5.53 -18.66
N VAL A 185 12.93 -4.61 -18.14
CA VAL A 185 11.60 -4.88 -17.59
C VAL A 185 10.61 -3.86 -18.13
N ILE A 186 9.39 -4.30 -18.41
CA ILE A 186 8.26 -3.42 -18.69
C ILE A 186 7.26 -3.53 -17.51
N PRO A 187 7.39 -2.66 -16.49
CA PRO A 187 6.50 -2.68 -15.34
C PRO A 187 5.13 -2.11 -15.72
N ILE A 188 4.13 -2.34 -14.87
CA ILE A 188 2.81 -1.72 -15.01
C ILE A 188 2.70 -0.46 -14.15
N VAL A 189 3.05 -0.58 -12.86
CA VAL A 189 3.00 0.53 -11.89
C VAL A 189 4.39 0.73 -11.29
N ALA A 190 4.58 1.84 -10.58
CA ALA A 190 5.79 2.08 -9.83
C ALA A 190 6.04 0.97 -8.79
N MET A 191 7.26 0.92 -8.29
CA MET A 191 7.66 0.00 -7.23
C MET A 191 6.78 0.24 -6.00
N SER A 192 5.99 -0.77 -5.63
CA SER A 192 4.89 -0.61 -4.69
C SER A 192 5.33 -0.78 -3.23
N SER A 193 6.50 -1.36 -2.99
CA SER A 193 7.12 -1.50 -1.68
C SER A 193 8.63 -1.39 -1.79
N LEU A 194 9.24 -0.72 -0.80
CA LEU A 194 10.69 -0.61 -0.64
C LEU A 194 11.02 -0.79 0.85
N THR A 195 11.47 -1.98 1.22
CA THR A 195 11.61 -2.42 2.62
C THR A 195 13.09 -2.57 2.99
N GLN A 196 13.55 -1.88 4.03
CA GLN A 196 14.92 -2.04 4.54
C GLN A 196 15.13 -3.46 5.06
N LEU A 197 16.25 -4.06 4.68
CA LEU A 197 16.58 -5.45 5.02
C LEU A 197 17.41 -5.54 6.31
N LYS A 198 17.42 -6.74 6.88
CA LYS A 198 18.29 -7.12 7.99
C LYS A 198 19.27 -8.21 7.59
N GLU A 199 20.48 -8.15 8.14
CA GLU A 199 21.44 -9.22 8.13
C GLU A 199 21.83 -9.56 9.58
N ASN A 200 21.73 -10.84 9.95
CA ASN A 200 21.96 -11.30 11.33
C ASN A 200 21.14 -10.51 12.38
N GLY A 201 19.89 -10.20 12.04
CA GLY A 201 18.95 -9.50 12.91
C GLY A 201 19.17 -8.00 13.06
N LYS A 202 20.10 -7.39 12.33
CA LYS A 202 20.38 -5.95 12.33
C LYS A 202 20.05 -5.35 10.97
N PHE A 203 19.47 -4.14 10.96
CA PHE A 203 19.27 -3.40 9.73
C PHE A 203 20.60 -3.12 9.03
N VAL A 204 20.56 -3.16 7.71
CA VAL A 204 21.67 -2.86 6.81
C VAL A 204 21.20 -1.87 5.74
N ASP A 205 22.16 -1.22 5.07
CA ASP A 205 21.88 -0.23 4.02
C ASP A 205 21.56 -0.92 2.68
N LYS A 206 20.54 -1.76 2.74
CA LYS A 206 19.96 -2.49 1.61
C LYS A 206 18.44 -2.47 1.71
N TRP A 207 17.77 -2.21 0.60
CA TRP A 207 16.30 -2.17 0.56
C TRP A 207 15.79 -3.10 -0.53
N MET A 208 14.82 -3.92 -0.18
CA MET A 208 14.12 -4.79 -1.11
C MET A 208 12.98 -4.02 -1.77
N GLY A 209 13.07 -3.80 -3.07
CA GLY A 209 12.01 -3.23 -3.87
C GLY A 209 11.18 -4.33 -4.55
N LEU A 210 9.84 -4.20 -4.51
CA LEU A 210 8.92 -5.17 -5.10
C LEU A 210 8.05 -4.50 -6.16
N PHE A 211 7.90 -5.18 -7.30
CA PHE A 211 7.11 -4.72 -8.45
C PHE A 211 6.59 -5.88 -9.29
N HIS A 212 5.76 -5.60 -10.29
CA HIS A 212 5.23 -6.61 -11.21
C HIS A 212 5.20 -6.09 -12.66
N ASP A 213 5.13 -7.03 -13.61
CA ASP A 213 4.95 -6.76 -15.03
C ASP A 213 3.50 -6.94 -15.50
N ALA A 214 3.25 -6.73 -16.79
CA ALA A 214 1.93 -6.87 -17.42
C ALA A 214 1.37 -8.30 -17.40
N GLU A 215 2.22 -9.30 -17.21
CA GLU A 215 1.85 -10.72 -17.12
C GLU A 215 1.66 -11.17 -15.68
N PHE A 216 1.70 -10.22 -14.74
CA PHE A 216 1.62 -10.45 -13.30
C PHE A 216 2.69 -11.42 -12.78
N TYR A 217 3.91 -11.34 -13.32
CA TYR A 217 5.07 -11.85 -12.63
C TYR A 217 5.53 -10.82 -11.59
N ASN A 218 5.71 -11.28 -10.37
CA ASN A 218 6.17 -10.44 -9.27
C ASN A 218 7.67 -10.58 -9.08
N TYR A 219 8.36 -9.43 -9.08
CA TYR A 219 9.80 -9.33 -9.01
C TYR A 219 10.24 -8.61 -7.75
N LYS A 220 11.40 -9.00 -7.25
CA LYS A 220 12.18 -8.25 -6.26
C LYS A 220 13.48 -7.76 -6.86
N THR A 221 13.95 -6.64 -6.36
CA THR A 221 15.28 -6.09 -6.59
C THR A 221 15.84 -5.54 -5.28
N ILE A 222 17.16 -5.41 -5.18
CA ILE A 222 17.81 -4.86 -4.00
C ILE A 222 18.46 -3.54 -4.37
N LEU A 223 18.04 -2.48 -3.70
CA LEU A 223 18.69 -1.17 -3.73
C LEU A 223 19.85 -1.15 -2.75
N THR A 224 20.98 -0.66 -3.22
CA THR A 224 22.17 -0.27 -2.44
C THR A 224 22.67 1.07 -2.95
N PHE A 225 23.63 1.65 -2.29
CA PHE A 225 24.30 2.88 -2.76
C PHE A 225 25.78 2.60 -2.98
N ASP A 226 26.34 3.20 -4.02
CA ASP A 226 27.78 3.18 -4.24
C ASP A 226 28.51 4.18 -3.30
N LYS A 227 29.83 4.19 -3.35
CA LYS A 227 30.67 5.10 -2.53
C LYS A 227 30.44 6.60 -2.81
N ASP A 228 29.85 6.93 -3.94
CA ASP A 228 29.57 8.30 -4.36
C ASP A 228 28.11 8.70 -4.05
N GLY A 229 27.33 7.77 -3.44
CA GLY A 229 25.96 7.99 -3.01
C GLY A 229 24.93 7.79 -4.13
N ASN A 230 25.31 7.15 -5.26
CA ASN A 230 24.36 6.86 -6.32
C ASN A 230 23.60 5.55 -6.04
N PRO A 231 22.31 5.48 -6.37
CA PRO A 231 21.52 4.26 -6.24
C PRO A 231 22.02 3.17 -7.19
N ASN A 232 22.13 1.95 -6.68
CA ASN A 232 22.52 0.78 -7.43
C ASN A 232 21.52 -0.36 -7.21
N TRP A 233 20.93 -0.86 -8.30
CA TRP A 233 19.86 -1.86 -8.28
C TRP A 233 20.38 -3.22 -8.75
N SER A 234 20.14 -4.29 -7.98
CA SER A 234 20.46 -5.65 -8.38
C SER A 234 19.59 -6.10 -9.55
N ALA A 235 20.01 -7.12 -10.30
CA ALA A 235 19.15 -7.73 -11.31
C ALA A 235 17.82 -8.18 -10.68
N PRO A 236 16.66 -7.98 -11.38
CA PRO A 236 15.37 -8.35 -10.86
C PRO A 236 15.19 -9.87 -10.84
N GLU A 237 14.60 -10.39 -9.76
CA GLU A 237 14.34 -11.80 -9.53
C GLU A 237 12.85 -12.06 -9.30
N LYS A 238 12.28 -13.07 -9.97
CA LYS A 238 10.91 -13.52 -9.68
C LYS A 238 10.86 -14.24 -8.34
N TYR A 239 10.03 -13.76 -7.40
CA TYR A 239 10.02 -14.31 -6.04
C TYR A 239 8.84 -15.24 -5.72
N PHE A 240 7.84 -15.36 -6.61
CA PHE A 240 6.71 -16.28 -6.48
C PHE A 240 6.65 -17.37 -7.56
N SER A 241 7.74 -17.64 -8.26
CA SER A 241 7.77 -18.64 -9.34
C SER A 241 7.27 -20.02 -8.93
N GLN A 242 7.51 -20.44 -7.66
CA GLN A 242 7.01 -21.71 -7.11
C GLN A 242 5.50 -21.70 -6.86
N TYR A 243 4.85 -20.55 -6.89
CA TYR A 243 3.41 -20.36 -6.67
C TYR A 243 2.72 -19.69 -7.86
N ARG A 244 3.25 -19.92 -9.07
CA ARG A 244 2.78 -19.26 -10.29
C ARG A 244 1.28 -19.45 -10.53
N GLU A 245 0.71 -20.58 -10.14
CA GLU A 245 -0.72 -20.85 -10.31
C GLU A 245 -1.58 -19.84 -9.56
N ILE A 246 -1.30 -19.58 -8.28
CA ILE A 246 -2.06 -18.60 -7.49
C ILE A 246 -1.76 -17.18 -7.93
N GLU A 247 -0.53 -16.87 -8.29
CA GLU A 247 -0.10 -15.58 -8.80
C GLU A 247 -0.90 -15.20 -10.07
N GLN A 248 -1.02 -16.12 -11.03
CA GLN A 248 -1.82 -15.92 -12.25
C GLN A 248 -3.33 -15.90 -11.97
N LYS A 249 -3.85 -16.82 -11.14
CA LYS A 249 -5.26 -16.89 -10.82
C LYS A 249 -5.78 -15.60 -10.17
N SER A 250 -4.97 -15.00 -9.31
CA SER A 250 -5.28 -13.74 -8.64
C SER A 250 -4.97 -12.51 -9.47
N ASN A 251 -4.12 -12.61 -10.50
CA ASN A 251 -3.43 -11.47 -11.10
C ASN A 251 -2.77 -10.62 -9.98
N MET A 252 -1.93 -11.29 -9.18
CA MET A 252 -1.29 -10.72 -8.00
C MET A 252 -0.40 -9.54 -8.35
N CYS A 253 -0.60 -8.40 -7.68
CA CYS A 253 0.10 -7.16 -7.99
C CYS A 253 0.07 -6.16 -6.83
N GLU A 254 0.78 -5.05 -6.97
CA GLU A 254 0.73 -3.88 -6.09
C GLU A 254 0.82 -4.25 -4.61
N VAL A 255 1.94 -4.86 -4.24
CA VAL A 255 2.16 -5.40 -2.90
C VAL A 255 2.56 -4.33 -1.89
N GLU A 256 2.16 -4.52 -0.64
CA GLU A 256 2.64 -3.80 0.53
C GLU A 256 3.36 -4.77 1.45
N VAL A 257 4.53 -4.40 1.97
CA VAL A 257 5.29 -5.22 2.92
C VAL A 257 5.33 -4.55 4.28
N ILE A 258 4.90 -5.28 5.30
CA ILE A 258 4.83 -4.85 6.68
C ILE A 258 5.81 -5.72 7.49
N ARG A 259 6.68 -5.09 8.27
CA ARG A 259 7.59 -5.78 9.18
C ARG A 259 6.96 -5.88 10.56
N SER A 260 7.04 -7.03 11.20
CA SER A 260 6.54 -7.28 12.57
C SER A 260 7.17 -6.34 13.63
N GLU A 261 6.62 -6.37 14.84
CA GLU A 261 7.14 -5.62 16.01
C GLU A 261 7.36 -4.13 15.71
N GLN A 262 6.31 -3.48 15.17
CA GLN A 262 6.34 -2.05 14.82
C GLN A 262 7.52 -1.67 13.89
N GLY A 263 7.79 -2.54 12.92
CA GLY A 263 8.87 -2.34 11.96
C GLY A 263 10.25 -2.84 12.43
N LEU A 264 10.37 -3.37 13.65
CA LEU A 264 11.63 -3.78 14.24
C LEU A 264 11.84 -5.30 14.24
N GLY A 265 10.82 -6.10 13.99
CA GLY A 265 10.87 -7.57 14.00
C GLY A 265 11.60 -8.19 12.80
N ASN A 266 11.65 -9.51 12.78
CA ASN A 266 12.32 -10.26 11.72
C ASN A 266 11.35 -10.90 10.72
N ARG A 267 10.04 -10.87 11.00
CA ARG A 267 9.03 -11.41 10.11
C ARG A 267 8.44 -10.33 9.23
N LEU A 268 8.27 -10.64 7.94
CA LEU A 268 7.62 -9.79 6.96
C LEU A 268 6.26 -10.37 6.61
N CYS A 269 5.24 -9.51 6.53
CA CYS A 269 3.94 -9.79 5.94
C CYS A 269 3.82 -9.03 4.62
N LEU A 270 3.49 -9.73 3.54
CA LEU A 270 3.19 -9.15 2.25
C LEU A 270 1.69 -9.23 2.03
N ILE A 271 1.05 -8.08 1.75
CA ILE A 271 -0.34 -7.99 1.31
C ILE A 271 -0.36 -7.60 -0.15
N SER A 272 -1.10 -8.32 -0.99
CA SER A 272 -1.20 -8.02 -2.41
C SER A 272 -2.63 -7.80 -2.88
N ARG A 273 -2.78 -6.94 -3.86
CA ARG A 273 -4.02 -6.80 -4.63
C ARG A 273 -4.28 -8.07 -5.45
N SER A 274 -5.54 -8.52 -5.49
CA SER A 274 -6.05 -9.53 -6.40
C SER A 274 -6.78 -8.85 -7.57
N ASN A 275 -6.04 -8.51 -8.64
CA ASN A 275 -6.60 -7.76 -9.76
C ASN A 275 -7.59 -8.57 -10.61
N SER A 276 -7.58 -9.90 -10.52
CA SER A 276 -8.58 -10.77 -11.15
C SER A 276 -9.97 -10.62 -10.54
N LYS A 277 -10.05 -10.15 -9.29
CA LYS A 277 -11.30 -10.00 -8.52
C LYS A 277 -12.10 -11.30 -8.36
N GLN A 278 -11.41 -12.44 -8.51
CA GLN A 278 -11.98 -13.77 -8.29
C GLN A 278 -11.78 -14.26 -6.85
N MET A 279 -10.92 -13.58 -6.10
CA MET A 279 -10.60 -13.89 -4.70
C MET A 279 -10.27 -12.59 -3.97
N ASN A 280 -10.20 -12.67 -2.64
CA ASN A 280 -9.74 -11.55 -1.82
C ASN A 280 -8.27 -11.21 -2.12
N SER A 281 -7.81 -10.08 -1.59
CA SER A 281 -6.39 -9.76 -1.48
C SER A 281 -5.63 -10.93 -0.88
N LEU A 282 -4.36 -11.10 -1.21
CA LEU A 282 -3.56 -12.22 -0.71
C LEU A 282 -2.57 -11.77 0.34
N ILE A 283 -2.29 -12.66 1.29
CA ILE A 283 -1.27 -12.48 2.33
C ILE A 283 -0.24 -13.60 2.21
N SER A 284 1.04 -13.24 2.38
CA SER A 284 2.17 -14.17 2.42
C SER A 284 3.20 -13.68 3.44
N PHE A 285 3.95 -14.59 4.05
CA PHE A 285 4.93 -14.29 5.09
C PHE A 285 6.33 -14.73 4.70
N SER A 286 7.32 -13.99 5.19
CA SER A 286 8.74 -14.34 5.08
C SER A 286 9.43 -14.17 6.43
N ASP A 287 10.24 -15.16 6.80
CA ASP A 287 11.07 -15.17 8.02
C ASP A 287 12.57 -15.03 7.67
N ASP A 288 12.90 -14.74 6.41
CA ASP A 288 14.28 -14.72 5.89
C ASP A 288 14.57 -13.49 5.00
N GLU A 289 13.93 -12.37 5.32
CA GLU A 289 14.11 -11.08 4.64
C GLU A 289 13.72 -11.15 3.14
N GLY A 290 12.60 -11.81 2.83
CA GLY A 290 12.07 -11.90 1.47
C GLY A 290 12.83 -12.80 0.53
N LYS A 291 13.74 -13.67 1.04
CA LYS A 291 14.39 -14.70 0.21
C LYS A 291 13.40 -15.78 -0.18
N THR A 292 12.59 -16.20 0.77
CA THR A 292 11.46 -17.12 0.56
C THR A 292 10.18 -16.56 1.17
N TRP A 293 9.05 -16.94 0.58
CA TRP A 293 7.72 -16.55 1.00
C TRP A 293 6.83 -17.78 1.22
N SER A 294 5.92 -17.70 2.17
CA SER A 294 4.90 -18.73 2.34
C SER A 294 3.96 -18.77 1.14
N TYR A 295 3.18 -19.86 1.00
CA TYR A 295 2.11 -19.91 0.00
C TYR A 295 1.12 -18.76 0.23
N PRO A 296 0.80 -17.93 -0.79
CA PRO A 296 -0.16 -16.85 -0.66
C PRO A 296 -1.56 -17.37 -0.36
N VAL A 297 -2.19 -16.85 0.68
CA VAL A 297 -3.57 -17.19 1.08
C VAL A 297 -4.46 -15.97 1.00
N GLU A 298 -5.77 -16.16 0.88
CA GLU A 298 -6.72 -15.04 0.87
C GLU A 298 -6.71 -14.31 2.23
N ALA A 299 -6.65 -12.99 2.19
CA ALA A 299 -6.83 -12.14 3.35
C ALA A 299 -8.28 -12.19 3.87
N PRO A 300 -8.52 -11.86 5.15
CA PRO A 300 -9.87 -11.65 5.66
C PRO A 300 -10.64 -10.63 4.80
N ALA A 301 -11.95 -10.83 4.64
CA ALA A 301 -12.79 -9.95 3.84
C ALA A 301 -12.74 -8.48 4.30
N ALA A 302 -12.54 -8.25 5.58
CA ALA A 302 -12.36 -6.91 6.16
C ALA A 302 -11.14 -6.15 5.59
N LEU A 303 -10.14 -6.87 5.08
CA LEU A 303 -8.92 -6.34 4.48
C LEU A 303 -8.89 -6.48 2.94
N ASN A 304 -10.00 -6.89 2.33
CA ASN A 304 -10.06 -7.05 0.89
C ASN A 304 -10.11 -5.70 0.17
N GLY A 305 -9.12 -5.46 -0.68
CA GLY A 305 -9.02 -4.18 -1.39
C GLY A 305 -7.90 -4.12 -2.42
N GLU A 306 -7.66 -2.92 -2.90
CA GLU A 306 -6.65 -2.65 -3.91
C GLU A 306 -5.69 -1.57 -3.43
N ARG A 307 -4.39 -1.81 -3.62
CA ARG A 307 -3.29 -0.90 -3.27
C ARG A 307 -3.31 -0.56 -1.77
N HIS A 308 -2.98 -1.54 -0.96
CA HIS A 308 -2.81 -1.35 0.48
C HIS A 308 -1.61 -0.44 0.77
N LYS A 309 -1.77 0.42 1.79
CA LYS A 309 -0.69 1.21 2.37
C LYS A 309 -0.79 1.13 3.89
N ALA A 310 0.21 0.61 4.53
CA ALA A 310 0.22 0.34 5.96
C ALA A 310 1.15 1.30 6.71
N GLU A 311 0.70 1.73 7.89
CA GLU A 311 1.52 2.45 8.85
C GLU A 311 1.28 1.92 10.26
N TYR A 312 2.33 1.84 11.06
CA TYR A 312 2.20 1.61 12.49
C TYR A 312 1.85 2.91 13.21
N THR A 313 0.88 2.81 14.08
CA THR A 313 0.49 3.92 14.97
C THR A 313 1.32 3.91 16.25
N ASN A 314 1.32 5.01 16.98
CA ASN A 314 2.11 5.15 18.22
C ASN A 314 1.75 4.15 19.32
N ASP A 315 0.56 3.54 19.26
CA ASP A 315 0.11 2.50 20.19
C ASP A 315 0.43 1.06 19.69
N GLY A 316 1.13 0.96 18.57
CA GLY A 316 1.60 -0.32 18.00
C GLY A 316 0.60 -1.04 17.11
N ARG A 317 -0.59 -0.47 16.90
CA ARG A 317 -1.54 -1.00 15.91
C ARG A 317 -1.13 -0.65 14.49
N LEU A 318 -1.70 -1.37 13.54
CA LEU A 318 -1.62 -1.09 12.12
C LEU A 318 -2.85 -0.31 11.67
N PHE A 319 -2.60 0.74 10.90
CA PHE A 319 -3.59 1.47 10.13
C PHE A 319 -3.30 1.23 8.64
N ILE A 320 -4.17 0.44 7.98
CA ILE A 320 -3.97 0.03 6.58
C ILE A 320 -5.07 0.64 5.73
N THR A 321 -4.71 1.53 4.83
CA THR A 321 -5.65 2.15 3.89
C THR A 321 -5.64 1.48 2.54
N PHE A 322 -6.80 1.45 1.88
CA PHE A 322 -6.96 0.84 0.55
C PHE A 322 -8.27 1.29 -0.12
N ARG A 323 -8.38 1.04 -1.42
CA ARG A 323 -9.67 1.05 -2.12
C ARG A 323 -10.42 -0.23 -1.76
N SER A 324 -11.56 -0.10 -1.09
CA SER A 324 -12.38 -1.26 -0.71
C SER A 324 -12.92 -1.97 -1.93
N ILE A 325 -12.81 -3.29 -1.94
CA ILE A 325 -13.46 -4.16 -2.90
C ILE A 325 -14.41 -5.08 -2.13
N GLU A 326 -15.70 -4.86 -2.30
CA GLU A 326 -16.74 -5.68 -1.71
C GLU A 326 -17.22 -6.75 -2.69
N ARG A 327 -17.53 -7.92 -2.14
CA ARG A 327 -17.96 -9.10 -2.89
C ARG A 327 -19.21 -9.69 -2.25
N GLY A 328 -19.86 -10.63 -2.94
CA GLY A 328 -21.01 -11.37 -2.42
C GLY A 328 -22.18 -10.47 -2.06
N LYS A 329 -22.80 -10.74 -0.91
CA LYS A 329 -24.04 -10.07 -0.46
C LYS A 329 -23.87 -8.56 -0.29
N LYS A 330 -22.74 -8.11 0.29
CA LYS A 330 -22.45 -6.68 0.41
C LYS A 330 -22.33 -5.98 -0.94
N ALA A 331 -21.71 -6.62 -1.92
CA ALA A 331 -21.65 -6.09 -3.28
C ALA A 331 -23.05 -5.98 -3.90
N GLU A 332 -23.96 -6.91 -3.64
CA GLU A 332 -25.35 -6.84 -4.08
C GLU A 332 -26.12 -5.70 -3.41
N GLU A 333 -25.97 -5.52 -2.12
CA GLU A 333 -26.63 -4.47 -1.34
C GLU A 333 -26.14 -3.06 -1.72
N ASN A 334 -24.85 -2.91 -2.00
CA ASN A 334 -24.21 -1.64 -2.32
C ASN A 334 -24.04 -1.41 -3.83
N ALA A 335 -24.50 -2.36 -4.66
CA ALA A 335 -24.27 -2.33 -6.10
C ALA A 335 -24.79 -1.05 -6.75
N THR A 336 -23.86 -0.19 -7.09
CA THR A 336 -24.09 0.97 -7.98
C THR A 336 -23.58 0.70 -9.37
N ARG A 337 -22.77 -0.33 -9.51
CA ARG A 337 -22.23 -0.87 -10.74
C ARG A 337 -21.98 -2.35 -10.51
N ASN A 338 -22.79 -3.20 -11.13
CA ASN A 338 -22.46 -4.61 -11.23
C ASN A 338 -21.29 -4.75 -12.18
N ASP A 339 -20.15 -5.13 -11.68
CA ASP A 339 -19.11 -5.69 -12.51
C ASP A 339 -19.46 -7.14 -12.82
N LYS A 340 -18.90 -7.64 -13.93
CA LYS A 340 -19.15 -9.01 -14.42
C LYS A 340 -18.82 -10.11 -13.40
N ASN A 341 -18.05 -9.78 -12.36
CA ASN A 341 -17.57 -10.69 -11.32
C ASN A 341 -18.26 -10.50 -9.96
N GLY A 342 -19.31 -9.67 -9.85
CA GLY A 342 -20.06 -9.47 -8.58
C GLY A 342 -19.24 -8.81 -7.48
N TRP A 343 -18.41 -7.83 -7.81
CA TRP A 343 -17.68 -7.01 -6.85
C TRP A 343 -17.97 -5.52 -7.08
N VAL A 344 -17.82 -4.72 -6.05
CA VAL A 344 -18.06 -3.27 -6.06
C VAL A 344 -16.91 -2.55 -5.35
N SER A 345 -16.43 -1.45 -5.92
CA SER A 345 -15.55 -0.54 -5.22
C SER A 345 -16.38 0.44 -4.39
N GLU A 346 -16.19 0.45 -3.08
CA GLU A 346 -16.98 1.24 -2.12
C GLU A 346 -16.24 2.44 -1.54
N GLY A 347 -15.08 2.76 -2.05
CA GLY A 347 -14.40 3.97 -1.68
C GLY A 347 -13.15 3.75 -0.85
N TRP A 348 -12.79 4.77 -0.11
CA TRP A 348 -11.58 4.86 0.67
C TRP A 348 -11.80 4.35 2.09
N ILE A 349 -11.13 3.27 2.43
CA ILE A 349 -11.29 2.56 3.69
C ILE A 349 -9.95 2.50 4.42
N ALA A 350 -9.98 2.50 5.74
CA ALA A 350 -8.89 2.05 6.60
C ALA A 350 -9.33 0.82 7.40
N TRP A 351 -8.41 -0.12 7.54
CA TRP A 351 -8.48 -1.25 8.47
C TRP A 351 -7.59 -0.96 9.67
N VAL A 352 -8.08 -1.27 10.87
CA VAL A 352 -7.36 -1.13 12.14
C VAL A 352 -7.23 -2.50 12.78
N GLY A 353 -6.02 -2.90 13.11
CA GLY A 353 -5.71 -4.18 13.74
C GLY A 353 -4.25 -4.25 14.17
N THR A 354 -3.74 -5.46 14.33
CA THR A 354 -2.37 -5.73 14.75
C THR A 354 -1.64 -6.59 13.72
N PHE A 355 -0.32 -6.69 13.83
CA PHE A 355 0.44 -7.65 13.03
C PHE A 355 0.03 -9.11 13.36
N GLU A 356 -0.31 -9.38 14.62
CA GLU A 356 -0.81 -10.69 15.04
C GLU A 356 -2.14 -11.05 14.37
N ASP A 357 -3.04 -10.08 14.14
CA ASP A 357 -4.27 -10.31 13.38
C ASP A 357 -3.97 -10.77 11.95
N LEU A 358 -2.95 -10.19 11.31
CA LEU A 358 -2.50 -10.64 9.99
C LEU A 358 -1.95 -12.06 10.03
N GLU A 359 -1.13 -12.41 11.04
CA GLU A 359 -0.53 -13.73 11.20
C GLU A 359 -1.57 -14.82 11.45
N GLN A 360 -2.57 -14.51 12.25
CA GLN A 360 -3.64 -15.44 12.62
C GLN A 360 -4.80 -15.45 11.62
N GLY A 361 -4.83 -14.48 10.69
CA GLY A 361 -5.91 -14.32 9.75
C GLY A 361 -7.21 -13.83 10.39
N ASN A 362 -7.10 -13.04 11.45
CA ASN A 362 -8.24 -12.39 12.08
C ASN A 362 -8.74 -11.22 11.22
N GLU A 363 -10.01 -10.88 11.38
CA GLU A 363 -10.62 -9.74 10.68
C GLU A 363 -10.09 -8.37 11.13
N GLY A 364 -9.32 -8.29 12.25
CA GLY A 364 -8.87 -7.07 12.88
C GLY A 364 -9.87 -6.54 13.93
N GLN A 365 -9.73 -5.27 14.29
CA GLN A 365 -10.54 -4.64 15.35
C GLN A 365 -11.76 -3.92 14.81
N TYR A 366 -11.59 -3.10 13.79
CA TYR A 366 -12.66 -2.38 13.09
C TYR A 366 -12.16 -1.83 11.75
N ARG A 367 -13.11 -1.37 10.95
CA ARG A 367 -12.87 -0.61 9.73
C ARG A 367 -13.33 0.83 9.88
N ILE A 368 -12.75 1.72 9.10
CA ILE A 368 -13.18 3.12 8.99
C ILE A 368 -13.46 3.42 7.52
N LYS A 369 -14.69 3.78 7.20
CA LYS A 369 -15.03 4.36 5.92
C LYS A 369 -14.65 5.83 5.93
N LEU A 370 -13.49 6.15 5.36
CA LEU A 370 -12.93 7.49 5.37
C LEU A 370 -13.70 8.44 4.46
N ALA A 371 -14.05 7.99 3.26
CA ALA A 371 -14.90 8.73 2.35
C ALA A 371 -15.60 7.80 1.35
N HIS A 372 -16.78 8.20 0.91
CA HIS A 372 -17.50 7.55 -0.19
C HIS A 372 -17.12 8.15 -1.53
N ILE A 373 -17.03 7.30 -2.55
CA ILE A 373 -17.03 7.78 -3.92
C ILE A 373 -18.40 8.36 -4.23
N TYR A 374 -18.42 9.57 -4.72
CA TYR A 374 -19.67 10.24 -5.06
C TYR A 374 -20.42 9.50 -6.19
N LYS A 375 -21.67 9.17 -5.92
CA LYS A 375 -22.59 8.48 -6.83
C LYS A 375 -23.56 9.49 -7.45
N ASP A 376 -23.44 9.75 -8.74
CA ASP A 376 -24.42 10.59 -9.44
C ASP A 376 -25.74 9.82 -9.68
N ARG A 377 -26.56 9.71 -8.63
CA ARG A 377 -27.86 9.04 -8.67
C ARG A 377 -28.88 9.74 -9.57
N GLN A 378 -28.68 11.02 -9.89
CA GLN A 378 -29.65 11.80 -10.66
C GLN A 378 -29.53 11.52 -12.16
N ARG A 379 -28.32 11.26 -12.65
CA ARG A 379 -28.09 11.05 -14.10
C ARG A 379 -28.30 9.61 -14.55
N LYS A 380 -27.90 8.64 -13.76
CA LYS A 380 -28.12 7.20 -14.04
C LYS A 380 -28.22 6.47 -12.71
N PRO A 381 -29.41 5.97 -12.31
CA PRO A 381 -29.52 5.03 -11.21
C PRO A 381 -28.49 3.91 -11.43
N ASN A 382 -27.71 3.55 -10.44
CA ASN A 382 -26.64 2.56 -10.49
C ASN A 382 -25.35 2.98 -11.22
N TYR A 383 -25.14 4.27 -11.50
CA TYR A 383 -23.88 4.75 -12.05
C TYR A 383 -22.96 5.27 -10.93
N CYS A 384 -21.91 4.53 -10.65
CA CYS A 384 -20.74 5.07 -9.94
C CYS A 384 -19.98 5.96 -10.94
N ALA A 385 -19.88 7.24 -10.64
CA ALA A 385 -19.29 8.21 -11.53
C ALA A 385 -17.82 7.90 -11.84
N ASN A 386 -17.09 7.39 -10.90
CA ASN A 386 -15.75 6.83 -11.00
C ASN A 386 -15.45 6.08 -9.71
N ALA A 387 -15.16 4.80 -9.83
CA ALA A 387 -14.72 3.97 -8.71
C ALA A 387 -13.22 4.15 -8.42
N ASP A 388 -12.56 5.05 -9.12
CA ASP A 388 -11.12 5.22 -9.05
C ASP A 388 -10.72 6.07 -7.84
N THR A 389 -10.06 5.43 -6.90
CA THR A 389 -9.57 5.98 -5.62
C THR A 389 -8.55 5.00 -5.01
N GLY A 390 -7.93 5.31 -3.88
CA GLY A 390 -7.35 4.32 -2.98
C GLY A 390 -5.87 4.05 -3.13
N TYR A 391 -5.11 4.76 -3.95
CA TYR A 391 -3.67 4.89 -3.75
C TYR A 391 -3.50 5.93 -2.66
N CYS A 392 -2.87 5.55 -1.56
CA CYS A 392 -2.86 6.37 -0.35
C CYS A 392 -1.44 6.71 0.07
N GLY A 393 -1.26 7.93 0.58
CA GLY A 393 -0.10 8.31 1.37
C GLY A 393 -0.53 8.39 2.84
N ASN A 394 0.15 7.65 3.72
CA ASN A 394 -0.10 7.65 5.16
C ASN A 394 1.13 8.16 5.88
N VAL A 395 0.95 9.04 6.86
CA VAL A 395 2.00 9.45 7.80
C VAL A 395 1.42 9.51 9.21
N VAL A 396 2.23 9.20 10.22
CA VAL A 396 1.86 9.28 11.63
C VAL A 396 2.70 10.37 12.28
N LEU A 397 2.02 11.38 12.83
CA LEU A 397 2.64 12.50 13.51
C LEU A 397 3.10 12.10 14.92
N SER A 398 3.97 12.88 15.53
CA SER A 398 4.51 12.62 16.87
C SER A 398 3.45 12.59 17.96
N ASP A 399 2.33 13.29 17.79
CA ASP A 399 1.18 13.27 18.71
C ASP A 399 0.23 12.06 18.49
N GLY A 400 0.52 11.19 17.53
CA GLY A 400 -0.28 10.02 17.18
C GLY A 400 -1.38 10.31 16.15
N THR A 401 -1.51 11.54 15.68
CA THR A 401 -2.43 11.85 14.58
C THR A 401 -1.95 11.18 13.29
N ILE A 402 -2.82 10.44 12.64
CA ILE A 402 -2.60 9.87 11.32
C ILE A 402 -3.11 10.87 10.29
N VAL A 403 -2.25 11.26 9.34
CA VAL A 403 -2.66 12.01 8.17
C VAL A 403 -2.60 11.09 6.97
N THR A 404 -3.76 10.82 6.40
CA THR A 404 -3.90 9.94 5.24
C THR A 404 -4.41 10.74 4.05
N SER A 405 -3.83 10.53 2.88
CA SER A 405 -4.21 11.18 1.63
C SER A 405 -4.58 10.15 0.57
N THR A 406 -5.52 10.51 -0.29
CA THR A 406 -5.90 9.73 -1.47
C THR A 406 -6.50 10.63 -2.54
N TYR A 407 -6.92 10.05 -3.63
CA TYR A 407 -7.61 10.74 -4.72
C TYR A 407 -9.01 10.18 -4.93
N GLY A 408 -9.88 10.99 -5.48
CA GLY A 408 -11.23 10.55 -5.81
C GLY A 408 -12.21 11.71 -5.99
N LYS A 409 -13.47 11.34 -6.14
CA LYS A 409 -14.61 12.27 -6.25
C LYS A 409 -15.45 12.16 -5.00
N PHE A 410 -14.99 12.78 -3.93
CA PHE A 410 -15.61 12.65 -2.62
C PHE A 410 -16.59 13.77 -2.30
N ASP A 411 -16.31 15.02 -2.71
CA ASP A 411 -17.18 16.17 -2.42
C ASP A 411 -18.04 16.55 -3.63
N PRO A 412 -19.38 16.60 -3.47
CA PRO A 412 -20.27 17.14 -4.50
C PRO A 412 -19.97 18.57 -4.90
N LYS A 413 -19.42 19.39 -4.00
CA LYS A 413 -19.05 20.79 -4.27
C LYS A 413 -17.96 20.91 -5.33
N ASP A 414 -17.06 19.95 -5.40
CA ASP A 414 -16.01 19.91 -6.43
C ASP A 414 -16.56 19.74 -7.85
N ARG A 415 -17.89 19.60 -7.98
CA ARG A 415 -18.57 19.21 -9.21
C ARG A 415 -19.57 20.23 -9.72
N ILE A 416 -19.90 21.22 -8.90
CA ILE A 416 -20.94 22.22 -9.23
C ILE A 416 -20.51 23.07 -10.43
N ASP A 417 -19.24 23.29 -10.60
CA ASP A 417 -18.69 24.15 -11.66
C ASP A 417 -18.45 23.41 -12.99
N LEU A 418 -18.69 22.09 -13.01
CA LEU A 418 -18.34 21.24 -14.16
C LEU A 418 -19.53 20.41 -14.62
N ILE A 419 -20.50 21.05 -15.25
CA ILE A 419 -21.59 20.34 -15.95
C ILE A 419 -20.97 19.48 -17.06
N GLY A 420 -20.70 18.21 -16.73
CA GLY A 420 -20.23 17.19 -17.68
C GLY A 420 -18.88 16.56 -17.40
N THR A 421 -18.00 17.18 -16.63
CA THR A 421 -16.71 16.63 -16.23
C THR A 421 -16.70 16.30 -14.74
N LEU A 422 -16.14 15.15 -14.40
CA LEU A 422 -16.04 14.69 -13.02
C LEU A 422 -14.61 14.92 -12.56
N LYS A 423 -14.40 15.96 -11.74
CA LYS A 423 -13.10 16.30 -11.18
C LYS A 423 -12.67 15.24 -10.17
N THR A 424 -11.45 14.75 -10.30
CA THR A 424 -10.81 13.86 -9.33
C THR A 424 -9.70 14.64 -8.62
N SER A 425 -9.86 14.86 -7.32
CA SER A 425 -8.98 15.70 -6.51
C SER A 425 -8.11 14.85 -5.60
N ILE A 426 -6.97 15.38 -5.15
CA ILE A 426 -6.23 14.83 -4.03
C ILE A 426 -6.82 15.42 -2.76
N CYS A 427 -7.21 14.54 -1.85
CA CYS A 427 -7.78 14.88 -0.54
C CYS A 427 -7.01 14.21 0.58
N SER A 428 -7.08 14.77 1.77
CA SER A 428 -6.50 14.20 2.99
C SER A 428 -7.49 14.24 4.14
N LYS A 429 -7.23 13.38 5.12
CA LYS A 429 -8.01 13.26 6.35
C LYS A 429 -7.09 13.07 7.54
N ARG A 430 -7.49 13.62 8.69
CA ARG A 430 -6.77 13.45 9.96
C ARG A 430 -7.56 12.48 10.84
N ILE A 431 -6.88 11.49 11.39
CA ILE A 431 -7.47 10.42 12.19
C ILE A 431 -6.68 10.28 13.49
N SER A 432 -7.40 10.18 14.61
CA SER A 432 -6.89 9.73 15.90
C SER A 432 -7.50 8.38 16.23
N LEU A 433 -6.72 7.33 16.42
CA LEU A 433 -7.26 6.02 16.80
C LEU A 433 -7.91 6.08 18.17
N LYS A 434 -7.39 6.90 19.10
CA LYS A 434 -8.01 7.13 20.40
C LYS A 434 -9.45 7.61 20.25
N ASP A 435 -9.70 8.54 19.35
CA ASP A 435 -11.04 9.13 19.17
C ASP A 435 -11.95 8.19 18.36
N THR A 436 -11.42 7.52 17.35
CA THR A 436 -12.21 6.51 16.61
C THR A 436 -12.58 5.31 17.47
N ASP A 437 -11.73 4.90 18.44
CA ASP A 437 -12.05 3.85 19.41
C ASP A 437 -13.28 4.24 20.26
N VAL A 438 -13.39 5.50 20.70
CA VAL A 438 -14.56 6.01 21.43
C VAL A 438 -15.81 5.94 20.56
N LEU A 439 -15.72 6.35 19.30
CA LEU A 439 -16.88 6.31 18.39
C LEU A 439 -17.32 4.86 18.10
N VAL A 440 -16.39 3.94 17.90
CA VAL A 440 -16.68 2.52 17.71
C VAL A 440 -17.33 1.90 18.94
N GLU A 441 -16.88 2.26 20.14
CA GLU A 441 -17.50 1.79 21.39
C GLU A 441 -18.91 2.35 21.57
N ASN A 442 -19.13 3.62 21.22
CA ASN A 442 -20.48 4.23 21.23
C ASN A 442 -21.42 3.51 20.26
N MET A 443 -20.95 3.12 19.07
CA MET A 443 -21.76 2.33 18.12
C MET A 443 -22.17 0.97 18.67
N LYS A 444 -21.28 0.28 19.41
CA LYS A 444 -21.61 -1.02 20.02
C LYS A 444 -22.66 -0.91 21.12
N ASN A 445 -22.65 0.19 21.86
CA ASN A 445 -23.56 0.45 22.97
C ASN A 445 -24.93 1.00 22.53
N ASN A 446 -25.03 1.57 21.32
CA ASN A 446 -26.26 2.14 20.74
C ASN A 446 -26.43 1.60 19.30
N PRO A 447 -26.73 0.30 19.12
CA PRO A 447 -26.81 -0.36 17.82
C PRO A 447 -27.98 0.12 16.96
#